data_de5819bc2ea14d3c3e1933119ef1a7ab
#
_entry.id   de5819bc2ea14d3c3e1933119ef1a7ab
#
_cell.length_a   1.000
_cell.length_b   1.000
_cell.length_c   1.000
_cell.angle_alpha   90.00
_cell.angle_beta   90.00
_cell.angle_gamma   90.00
#
_symmetry.space_group_name_H-M   'P 1'
#
loop_
_entity.id
_entity.type
_entity.pdbx_description
1 polymer ?
#
loop_
_entity_poly.entity_id
_entity_poly.type
_entity_poly.pdbx_seq_one_letter_code
_entity_poly.pdbx_strand_id
1 'polypeptide(L)'
;MINEIKRLEIEKIANDKKVRDYFSSIKVFGSTITDHCTEESDIDLFVTLKKQYENDIDSNRAYCYLLTLTSSDKDIFFAHEQSGEFNPQLYNNMLNGEEILR
;
A
#
# COMPACT_ATOMS: atom_id res chain seq x y z
N MET A 1 -7.07 10.23 6.75
CA MET A 1 -8.33 10.17 5.99
C MET A 1 -8.04 9.98 4.51
N ILE A 2 -8.68 9.01 3.88
CA ILE A 2 -8.47 8.70 2.47
C ILE A 2 -9.24 9.71 1.61
N ASN A 3 -8.56 10.29 0.62
CA ASN A 3 -9.18 11.23 -0.29
C ASN A 3 -10.29 10.55 -1.09
N GLU A 4 -11.42 11.22 -1.25
CA GLU A 4 -12.62 10.71 -1.91
C GLU A 4 -12.33 10.23 -3.34
N ILE A 5 -11.39 10.90 -4.05
CA ILE A 5 -11.04 10.58 -5.44
C ILE A 5 -10.54 9.14 -5.58
N LYS A 6 -9.82 8.62 -4.58
CA LYS A 6 -9.26 7.26 -4.63
C LYS A 6 -10.01 6.26 -3.75
N ARG A 7 -11.07 6.69 -3.06
CA ARG A 7 -11.74 5.85 -2.07
C ARG A 7 -12.24 4.52 -2.61
N LEU A 8 -12.87 4.52 -3.78
CA LEU A 8 -13.40 3.28 -4.35
C LEU A 8 -12.31 2.27 -4.70
N GLU A 9 -11.16 2.75 -5.23
CA GLU A 9 -10.02 1.88 -5.48
C GLU A 9 -9.46 1.30 -4.19
N ILE A 10 -9.32 2.13 -3.16
CA ILE A 10 -8.81 1.69 -1.87
C ILE A 10 -9.75 0.67 -1.24
N GLU A 11 -11.05 0.88 -1.31
CA GLU A 11 -12.04 -0.08 -0.80
C GLU A 11 -11.95 -1.41 -1.55
N LYS A 12 -11.76 -1.38 -2.86
CA LYS A 12 -11.58 -2.60 -3.65
C LYS A 12 -10.35 -3.39 -3.21
N ILE A 13 -9.23 -2.70 -2.95
CA ILE A 13 -8.02 -3.32 -2.43
C ILE A 13 -8.27 -3.92 -1.06
N ALA A 14 -8.88 -3.13 -0.15
CA ALA A 14 -9.12 -3.55 1.23
C ALA A 14 -10.05 -4.74 1.35
N ASN A 15 -10.99 -4.90 0.43
CA ASN A 15 -11.98 -5.97 0.46
C ASN A 15 -11.60 -7.19 -0.38
N ASP A 16 -10.49 -7.15 -1.08
CA ASP A 16 -10.04 -8.26 -1.93
C ASP A 16 -9.53 -9.41 -1.08
N LYS A 17 -10.05 -10.61 -1.32
CA LYS A 17 -9.71 -11.81 -0.52
C LYS A 17 -8.24 -12.19 -0.67
N LYS A 18 -7.69 -12.08 -1.86
CA LYS A 18 -6.30 -12.47 -2.13
C LYS A 18 -5.32 -11.49 -1.51
N VAL A 19 -5.65 -10.19 -1.53
CA VAL A 19 -4.89 -9.17 -0.80
C VAL A 19 -4.85 -9.51 0.68
N ARG A 20 -6.00 -9.84 1.26
CA ARG A 20 -6.07 -10.19 2.68
C ARG A 20 -5.35 -11.48 3.02
N ASP A 21 -5.18 -12.37 2.04
CA ASP A 21 -4.38 -13.57 2.22
C ASP A 21 -2.87 -13.28 2.23
N TYR A 22 -2.40 -12.43 1.32
CA TYR A 22 -0.99 -12.07 1.23
C TYR A 22 -0.50 -11.15 2.34
N PHE A 23 -1.29 -10.15 2.70
CA PHE A 23 -0.84 -9.03 3.53
C PHE A 23 -1.50 -9.03 4.91
N SER A 24 -0.70 -8.73 5.93
CA SER A 24 -1.21 -8.49 7.29
C SER A 24 -1.55 -7.03 7.53
N SER A 25 -0.94 -6.11 6.76
CA SER A 25 -1.17 -4.68 6.89
C SER A 25 -0.94 -4.00 5.56
N ILE A 26 -1.80 -3.06 5.22
CA ILE A 26 -1.58 -2.12 4.12
C ILE A 26 -1.94 -0.73 4.64
N LYS A 27 -0.98 0.17 4.61
CA LYS A 27 -1.19 1.57 4.97
C LYS A 27 -1.12 2.43 3.72
N VAL A 28 -2.09 3.31 3.58
CA VAL A 28 -2.12 4.32 2.51
C VAL A 28 -1.51 5.59 3.03
N PHE A 29 -0.60 6.21 2.29
CA PHE A 29 0.06 7.44 2.71
C PHE A 29 0.24 8.38 1.51
N GLY A 30 0.92 9.50 1.70
CA GLY A 30 1.19 10.46 0.63
C GLY A 30 -0.06 11.23 0.21
N SER A 31 -0.15 11.57 -1.08
CA SER A 31 -1.23 12.43 -1.59
C SER A 31 -2.62 11.82 -1.43
N THR A 32 -2.71 10.50 -1.39
CA THR A 32 -4.00 9.79 -1.29
C THR A 32 -4.75 10.10 0.02
N ILE A 33 -4.04 10.54 1.06
CA ILE A 33 -4.65 10.91 2.35
C ILE A 33 -4.60 12.42 2.59
N THR A 34 -4.38 13.20 1.54
CA THR A 34 -4.31 14.67 1.61
C THR A 34 -5.25 15.31 0.59
N ASP A 35 -5.36 16.64 0.65
CA ASP A 35 -6.15 17.43 -0.30
C ASP A 35 -5.46 17.56 -1.67
N HIS A 36 -4.21 17.12 -1.78
CA HIS A 36 -3.44 17.21 -3.02
C HIS A 36 -3.69 16.05 -3.98
N CYS A 37 -4.54 15.11 -3.62
CA CYS A 37 -4.86 13.96 -4.47
C CYS A 37 -5.68 14.38 -5.69
N THR A 38 -5.31 13.84 -6.85
CA THR A 38 -6.06 14.00 -8.11
C THR A 38 -6.33 12.62 -8.70
N GLU A 39 -7.13 12.57 -9.76
CA GLU A 39 -7.38 11.31 -10.46
C GLU A 39 -6.11 10.69 -11.02
N GLU A 40 -5.11 11.51 -11.35
CA GLU A 40 -3.83 11.07 -11.90
C GLU A 40 -2.79 10.74 -10.83
N SER A 41 -3.07 11.01 -9.56
CA SER A 41 -2.14 10.71 -8.48
C SER A 41 -1.92 9.22 -8.33
N ASP A 42 -0.67 8.83 -8.07
CA ASP A 42 -0.34 7.45 -7.70
C ASP A 42 -0.88 7.15 -6.30
N ILE A 43 -1.14 5.88 -6.05
CA ILE A 43 -1.52 5.42 -4.72
C ILE A 43 -0.25 4.89 -4.04
N ASP A 44 0.14 5.54 -2.95
CA ASP A 44 1.32 5.13 -2.17
C ASP A 44 0.90 4.15 -1.07
N LEU A 45 1.48 2.96 -1.11
CA LEU A 45 1.13 1.86 -0.20
C LEU A 45 2.36 1.38 0.57
N PHE A 46 2.23 1.29 1.88
CA PHE A 46 3.21 0.65 2.75
C PHE A 46 2.62 -0.67 3.22
N VAL A 47 3.19 -1.78 2.76
CA VAL A 47 2.59 -3.09 2.91
C VAL A 47 3.46 -4.03 3.75
N THR A 48 2.81 -4.85 4.56
CA THR A 48 3.46 -5.89 5.35
C THR A 48 2.91 -7.23 4.91
N LEU A 49 3.78 -8.07 4.35
CA LEU A 49 3.43 -9.45 3.99
C LEU A 49 3.28 -10.31 5.24
N LYS A 50 2.40 -11.29 5.17
CA LYS A 50 2.42 -12.37 6.15
C LYS A 50 3.73 -13.12 6.02
N LYS A 51 4.26 -13.65 7.13
CA LYS A 51 5.61 -14.23 7.17
C LYS A 51 5.82 -15.35 6.15
N GLN A 52 4.80 -16.19 5.91
CA GLN A 52 4.92 -17.27 4.95
C GLN A 52 5.12 -16.79 3.52
N TYR A 53 4.85 -15.52 3.23
CA TYR A 53 4.99 -14.94 1.90
C TYR A 53 6.22 -14.02 1.76
N GLU A 54 7.06 -13.91 2.79
CA GLU A 54 8.27 -13.08 2.77
C GLU A 54 9.44 -13.73 2.03
N ASN A 55 9.18 -14.35 0.89
CA ASN A 55 10.21 -14.92 0.02
C ASN A 55 10.09 -14.27 -1.36
N ASP A 56 11.14 -14.42 -2.17
CA ASP A 56 11.21 -13.72 -3.46
C ASP A 56 10.07 -14.07 -4.41
N ILE A 57 9.66 -15.33 -4.43
CA ILE A 57 8.60 -15.79 -5.34
C ILE A 57 7.24 -15.22 -4.92
N ASP A 58 6.88 -15.41 -3.66
CA ASP A 58 5.57 -14.99 -3.17
C ASP A 58 5.45 -13.46 -3.06
N SER A 59 6.53 -12.79 -2.66
CA SER A 59 6.52 -11.32 -2.61
C SER A 59 6.35 -10.71 -3.99
N ASN A 60 6.98 -11.27 -5.01
CA ASN A 60 6.80 -10.82 -6.39
C ASN A 60 5.38 -11.06 -6.89
N ARG A 61 4.80 -12.20 -6.55
CA ARG A 61 3.39 -12.50 -6.91
C ARG A 61 2.44 -11.52 -6.25
N ALA A 62 2.64 -11.25 -4.96
CA ALA A 62 1.82 -10.32 -4.21
C ALA A 62 1.96 -8.89 -4.77
N TYR A 63 3.17 -8.49 -5.10
CA TYR A 63 3.46 -7.19 -5.71
C TYR A 63 2.71 -7.03 -7.03
N CYS A 64 2.85 -7.98 -7.95
CA CYS A 64 2.20 -7.92 -9.25
C CYS A 64 0.68 -7.93 -9.12
N TYR A 65 0.15 -8.74 -8.22
CA TYR A 65 -1.29 -8.80 -7.99
C TYR A 65 -1.83 -7.46 -7.52
N LEU A 66 -1.17 -6.87 -6.50
CA LEU A 66 -1.59 -5.57 -5.94
C LEU A 66 -1.44 -4.45 -6.97
N LEU A 67 -0.34 -4.47 -7.72
CA LEU A 67 -0.05 -3.45 -8.72
C LEU A 67 -1.14 -3.38 -9.81
N THR A 68 -1.67 -4.53 -10.21
CA THR A 68 -2.61 -4.63 -11.33
C THR A 68 -4.08 -4.78 -10.92
N LEU A 69 -4.36 -4.75 -9.62
CA LEU A 69 -5.72 -4.98 -9.12
C LEU A 69 -6.68 -3.85 -9.48
N THR A 70 -6.19 -2.63 -9.50
CA THR A 70 -6.97 -1.45 -9.88
C THR A 70 -6.21 -0.63 -10.93
N SER A 71 -6.88 0.38 -11.50
CA SER A 71 -6.35 1.12 -12.64
C SER A 71 -5.26 2.15 -12.30
N SER A 72 -5.26 2.69 -11.09
CA SER A 72 -4.25 3.70 -10.73
C SER A 72 -2.86 3.08 -10.57
N ASP A 73 -1.85 3.83 -10.97
CA ASP A 73 -0.47 3.46 -10.68
C ASP A 73 -0.23 3.46 -9.17
N LYS A 74 0.63 2.56 -8.72
CA LYS A 74 0.89 2.39 -7.29
C LYS A 74 2.38 2.38 -7.02
N ASP A 75 2.77 3.09 -5.96
CA ASP A 75 4.10 2.98 -5.39
C ASP A 75 3.98 2.08 -4.15
N ILE A 76 4.55 0.89 -4.24
CA ILE A 76 4.41 -0.15 -3.22
C ILE A 76 5.74 -0.33 -2.48
N PHE A 77 5.70 -0.12 -1.16
CA PHE A 77 6.86 -0.25 -0.30
C PHE A 77 6.64 -1.38 0.69
N PHE A 78 7.48 -2.41 0.60
CA PHE A 78 7.40 -3.55 1.52
C PHE A 78 8.07 -3.22 2.86
N ALA A 79 7.40 -3.47 3.96
CA ALA A 79 7.90 -3.16 5.30
C ALA A 79 9.25 -3.82 5.59
N HIS A 80 9.44 -5.08 5.15
CA HIS A 80 10.69 -5.80 5.41
C HIS A 80 11.89 -5.27 4.61
N GLU A 81 11.64 -4.40 3.62
CA GLU A 81 12.69 -3.77 2.81
C GLU A 81 12.98 -2.33 3.21
N GLN A 82 12.24 -1.77 4.17
CA GLN A 82 12.35 -0.36 4.53
C GLN A 82 13.16 -0.16 5.80
N SER A 83 13.88 0.97 5.85
CA SER A 83 14.64 1.38 7.02
C SER A 83 14.55 2.89 7.19
N GLY A 84 14.32 3.33 8.41
CA GLY A 84 14.33 4.76 8.76
C GLY A 84 15.71 5.41 8.65
N GLU A 85 16.76 4.61 8.46
CA GLU A 85 18.13 5.13 8.34
C GLU A 85 18.38 5.84 7.00
N PHE A 86 17.74 5.36 5.92
CA PHE A 86 17.97 5.92 4.58
C PHE A 86 17.13 7.15 4.29
N ASN A 87 15.89 7.15 4.72
CA ASN A 87 14.98 8.29 4.52
C ASN A 87 13.99 8.36 5.67
N PRO A 88 14.41 9.00 6.80
CA PRO A 88 13.56 9.04 7.98
C PRO A 88 12.20 9.70 7.77
N GLN A 89 12.15 10.75 6.94
CA GLN A 89 10.90 11.45 6.69
C GLN A 89 9.90 10.58 5.93
N LEU A 90 10.35 9.91 4.87
CA LEU A 90 9.52 9.00 4.11
C LEU A 90 9.04 7.83 5.00
N TYR A 91 9.95 7.26 5.77
CA TYR A 91 9.63 6.16 6.67
C TYR A 91 8.56 6.55 7.69
N ASN A 92 8.69 7.75 8.28
CA ASN A 92 7.68 8.27 9.20
C ASN A 92 6.34 8.48 8.52
N ASN A 93 6.34 8.98 7.29
CA ASN A 93 5.10 9.14 6.51
C ASN A 93 4.41 7.79 6.27
N MET A 94 5.19 6.75 5.97
CA MET A 94 4.67 5.39 5.79
C MET A 94 4.06 4.85 7.09
N LEU A 95 4.76 5.01 8.20
CA LEU A 95 4.29 4.54 9.51
C LEU A 95 3.00 5.25 9.95
N ASN A 96 2.86 6.52 9.58
CA ASN A 96 1.69 7.34 9.93
C ASN A 96 0.56 7.25 8.90
N GLY A 97 0.69 6.39 7.91
CA GLY A 97 -0.36 6.16 6.92
C GLY A 97 -1.62 5.57 7.54
N GLU A 98 -2.70 5.59 6.77
CA GLU A 98 -3.98 5.04 7.20
C GLU A 98 -4.06 3.56 6.89
N GLU A 99 -4.28 2.72 7.91
CA GLU A 99 -4.43 1.28 7.76
C GLU A 99 -5.77 0.95 7.11
N ILE A 100 -5.75 0.11 6.06
CA ILE A 100 -6.97 -0.25 5.32
C ILE A 100 -7.39 -1.71 5.49
N LEU A 101 -6.55 -2.57 6.04
CA LEU A 101 -6.86 -3.99 6.28
C LEU A 101 -7.33 -4.26 7.71
N ARG A 102 -8.32 -3.55 8.14
CA ARG A 102 -8.89 -3.75 9.48
C ARG A 102 -9.91 -4.88 9.50
#